data_6bccbb73adf64844c2d8fd36fa34c9ea
#
_entry.id   6bccbb73adf64844c2d8fd36fa34c9ea
#
_cell.length_a   1.000
_cell.length_b   1.000
_cell.length_c   1.000
_cell.angle_alpha   90.00
_cell.angle_beta   90.00
_cell.angle_gamma   90.00
#
_symmetry.space_group_name_H-M   'P 1'
#
loop_
_entity.id
_entity.type
_entity.pdbx_description
1 polymer ?
#
loop_
_entity_poly.entity_id
_entity_poly.type
_entity_poly.pdbx_seq_one_letter_code
_entity_poly.pdbx_strand_id
1 'polypeptide(L)'
;MKKLFAVLLAAVMLLSCVAVFAACDKADNKGNADTTVDTTAADTTPVEGEKAVLKMGTNAYFQPYEFYEEDKIVGIDAEIAAAIAEKLGMTLEIVDMEFDSIITAVNAGSVDFGMAGMTVTEDRLKEIDFSISYANGVQAIIVKEDSTITNVDDLYADGASYKVGVQLGTTGDIYATDDFGSDNVTTYSNGNEAVLALKGGSVDCVIIDNEPAKALVAANAGLKILETAYANEDYAICVKKGNADLLDKINAAIVELTEDGTIAAIVAKYIK
;
A
#
# COMPACT_ATOMS: atom_id res chain seq x y z
N MET A 1 38.47 19.87 28.90
CA MET A 1 38.86 21.27 28.73
C MET A 1 38.34 21.75 27.39
N LYS A 2 37.56 22.85 27.49
CA LYS A 2 37.16 23.86 26.48
C LYS A 2 36.14 23.34 25.43
N LYS A 3 34.82 23.54 25.55
CA LYS A 3 33.98 24.77 25.71
C LYS A 3 34.18 25.80 24.62
N LEU A 4 33.06 26.16 23.99
CA LEU A 4 32.66 27.38 23.33
C LEU A 4 33.16 27.59 21.88
N PHE A 5 32.18 27.72 20.98
CA PHE A 5 31.80 28.90 20.18
C PHE A 5 30.49 28.54 19.51
N ALA A 6 29.40 29.02 19.98
CA ALA A 6 28.75 30.34 19.87
C ALA A 6 28.06 30.48 18.53
N VAL A 7 26.71 30.35 18.55
CA VAL A 7 25.71 31.45 18.51
C VAL A 7 26.23 32.71 17.78
N LEU A 8 25.72 32.93 16.58
CA LEU A 8 25.22 34.17 15.99
C LEU A 8 24.99 33.98 14.48
N LEU A 9 23.78 33.94 14.02
CA LEU A 9 23.21 34.71 12.90
C LEU A 9 21.73 34.43 12.77
N ALA A 10 20.99 35.03 13.69
CA ALA A 10 19.58 35.34 13.47
C ALA A 10 19.50 36.83 13.16
N ALA A 11 18.53 37.20 12.36
CA ALA A 11 18.09 38.54 11.99
C ALA A 11 18.76 39.10 10.71
N VAL A 12 17.89 39.30 9.78
CA VAL A 12 17.61 40.39 8.87
C VAL A 12 16.99 39.82 7.59
N MET A 13 15.68 39.88 7.47
CA MET A 13 14.89 40.32 6.32
C MET A 13 13.40 40.25 6.64
N LEU A 14 12.97 41.20 7.44
CA LEU A 14 11.64 41.76 7.45
C LEU A 14 11.77 43.14 6.81
N LEU A 15 11.03 43.43 5.80
CA LEU A 15 10.43 44.65 5.31
C LEU A 15 10.44 44.70 3.77
N SER A 16 9.25 44.53 3.20
CA SER A 16 8.72 45.52 2.24
C SER A 16 7.53 44.95 1.48
N CYS A 17 6.35 45.28 1.92
CA CYS A 17 5.19 45.49 1.04
C CYS A 17 4.32 46.59 1.65
N VAL A 18 4.64 47.81 1.25
CA VAL A 18 3.82 48.99 1.51
C VAL A 18 2.74 49.06 0.42
N ALA A 19 1.51 49.16 0.89
CA ALA A 19 0.32 49.41 0.09
C ALA A 19 0.40 50.79 -0.56
N VAL A 20 0.00 50.85 -1.82
CA VAL A 20 -0.35 52.09 -2.50
C VAL A 20 -1.86 52.12 -2.66
N PHE A 21 -2.50 52.90 -1.79
CA PHE A 21 -3.84 53.45 -2.04
C PHE A 21 -3.64 54.82 -2.71
N ALA A 22 -4.15 54.99 -3.90
CA ALA A 22 -4.36 56.29 -4.47
C ALA A 22 -5.85 56.42 -4.86
N ALA A 23 -6.48 57.31 -4.16
CA ALA A 23 -7.84 57.83 -4.43
C ALA A 23 -7.79 58.71 -5.66
N CYS A 24 -8.82 58.67 -6.48
CA CYS A 24 -9.22 59.76 -7.34
C CYS A 24 -10.73 59.86 -7.48
N ASP A 25 -11.09 61.01 -7.50
CA ASP A 25 -12.29 61.78 -7.19
C ASP A 25 -13.44 61.64 -8.23
N LYS A 26 -14.59 62.15 -7.81
CA LYS A 26 -15.90 62.23 -8.41
C LYS A 26 -15.94 62.82 -9.82
N ALA A 27 -16.85 62.29 -10.63
CA ALA A 27 -17.67 63.08 -11.51
C ALA A 27 -19.02 62.42 -11.78
N ASP A 28 -20.09 63.11 -11.46
CA ASP A 28 -21.47 62.77 -11.76
C ASP A 28 -21.74 62.60 -13.24
N ASN A 29 -22.48 61.58 -13.66
CA ASN A 29 -23.48 61.75 -14.71
C ASN A 29 -24.59 60.72 -14.65
N LYS A 30 -25.81 61.19 -14.76
CA LYS A 30 -27.09 60.46 -14.82
C LYS A 30 -27.17 59.66 -16.13
N GLY A 31 -27.65 58.43 -16.04
CA GLY A 31 -28.09 57.67 -17.22
C GLY A 31 -28.66 56.32 -16.78
N ASN A 32 -30.00 56.32 -16.75
CA ASN A 32 -30.85 55.17 -16.49
C ASN A 32 -30.64 54.08 -17.57
N ALA A 33 -30.31 52.85 -17.17
CA ALA A 33 -30.64 51.64 -17.92
C ALA A 33 -30.63 50.45 -16.95
N ASP A 34 -31.78 49.94 -16.73
CA ASP A 34 -32.14 48.69 -16.10
C ASP A 34 -31.41 47.53 -16.84
N THR A 35 -30.50 46.85 -16.11
CA THR A 35 -29.97 45.55 -16.58
C THR A 35 -30.02 44.61 -15.38
N THR A 36 -31.13 43.92 -15.33
CA THR A 36 -31.28 42.71 -14.51
C THR A 36 -30.16 41.72 -14.88
N VAL A 37 -29.19 41.59 -14.00
CA VAL A 37 -28.23 40.48 -14.05
C VAL A 37 -28.99 39.25 -13.60
N ASP A 38 -29.40 38.45 -14.54
CA ASP A 38 -29.90 37.10 -14.35
C ASP A 38 -28.75 36.23 -13.88
N THR A 39 -28.68 36.03 -12.54
CA THR A 39 -27.83 35.03 -11.96
C THR A 39 -28.52 33.68 -12.18
N THR A 40 -28.33 33.13 -13.38
CA THR A 40 -28.57 31.72 -13.61
C THR A 40 -27.59 30.94 -12.70
N ALA A 41 -28.10 30.50 -11.56
CA ALA A 41 -27.52 29.42 -10.83
C ALA A 41 -27.33 28.26 -11.83
N ALA A 42 -26.11 27.85 -12.05
CA ALA A 42 -25.83 26.66 -12.82
C ALA A 42 -26.52 25.49 -12.06
N ASP A 43 -27.63 25.06 -12.63
CA ASP A 43 -28.31 23.84 -12.26
C ASP A 43 -27.37 22.68 -12.63
N THR A 44 -26.54 22.26 -11.66
CA THR A 44 -25.80 21.02 -11.73
C THR A 44 -26.76 19.90 -11.41
N THR A 45 -27.69 19.60 -12.34
CA THR A 45 -28.36 18.31 -12.34
C THR A 45 -27.27 17.25 -12.49
N PRO A 46 -27.19 16.26 -11.56
CA PRO A 46 -26.29 15.13 -11.73
C PRO A 46 -26.62 14.45 -13.05
N VAL A 47 -25.61 14.25 -13.90
CA VAL A 47 -25.76 13.43 -15.11
C VAL A 47 -26.14 12.04 -14.65
N GLU A 48 -27.35 11.63 -14.95
CA GLU A 48 -27.89 10.31 -14.61
C GLU A 48 -27.04 9.26 -15.33
N GLY A 49 -26.17 8.53 -14.58
CA GLY A 49 -25.42 7.40 -15.11
C GLY A 49 -23.94 7.27 -14.74
N GLU A 50 -23.30 8.22 -14.09
CA GLU A 50 -21.91 8.05 -13.69
C GLU A 50 -21.82 7.37 -12.31
N LYS A 51 -21.31 6.11 -12.29
CA LYS A 51 -21.10 5.39 -11.04
C LYS A 51 -20.06 6.08 -10.18
N ALA A 52 -20.27 6.13 -8.88
CA ALA A 52 -19.24 6.60 -7.95
C ALA A 52 -17.95 5.76 -8.10
N VAL A 53 -16.80 6.39 -7.92
CA VAL A 53 -15.50 5.71 -7.99
C VAL A 53 -15.12 5.23 -6.59
N LEU A 54 -14.63 3.99 -6.50
CA LEU A 54 -14.05 3.38 -5.31
C LEU A 54 -12.55 3.22 -5.56
N LYS A 55 -11.71 3.90 -4.78
CA LYS A 55 -10.26 3.92 -4.97
C LYS A 55 -9.56 2.92 -4.07
N MET A 56 -8.80 2.01 -4.66
CA MET A 56 -7.96 1.01 -4.00
C MET A 56 -6.50 1.45 -4.04
N GLY A 57 -5.82 1.51 -2.88
CA GLY A 57 -4.37 1.57 -2.80
C GLY A 57 -3.78 0.16 -2.77
N THR A 58 -2.74 -0.08 -3.59
CA THR A 58 -2.05 -1.37 -3.67
C THR A 58 -0.57 -1.19 -4.01
N ASN A 59 0.24 -2.27 -3.93
CA ASN A 59 1.62 -2.30 -4.41
C ASN A 59 1.78 -3.41 -5.45
N ALA A 60 1.72 -3.05 -6.74
CA ALA A 60 1.56 -3.97 -7.86
C ALA A 60 2.84 -4.73 -8.26
N TYR A 61 3.58 -5.25 -7.26
CA TYR A 61 4.79 -6.07 -7.39
C TYR A 61 4.69 -7.39 -6.60
N PHE A 62 3.47 -7.84 -6.30
CA PHE A 62 3.20 -8.96 -5.40
C PHE A 62 2.38 -10.07 -6.08
N GLN A 63 2.90 -10.61 -7.20
CA GLN A 63 2.25 -11.72 -7.93
C GLN A 63 2.13 -12.97 -7.03
N PRO A 64 0.94 -13.62 -6.97
CA PRO A 64 -0.23 -13.51 -7.86
C PRO A 64 -1.34 -12.58 -7.34
N TYR A 65 -1.13 -11.83 -6.26
CA TYR A 65 -2.19 -11.01 -5.64
C TYR A 65 -2.42 -9.70 -6.41
N GLU A 66 -1.37 -8.90 -6.65
CA GLU A 66 -1.42 -7.68 -7.44
C GLU A 66 -0.10 -7.50 -8.22
N PHE A 67 -0.22 -7.40 -9.54
CA PHE A 67 0.95 -7.24 -10.40
C PHE A 67 0.57 -6.65 -11.75
N TYR A 68 1.56 -6.12 -12.45
CA TYR A 68 1.37 -5.62 -13.79
C TYR A 68 1.38 -6.76 -14.82
N GLU A 69 0.33 -6.80 -15.66
CA GLU A 69 0.29 -7.54 -16.91
C GLU A 69 0.11 -6.48 -18.02
N GLU A 70 1.17 -6.28 -18.80
CA GLU A 70 1.30 -5.12 -19.69
C GLU A 70 1.15 -3.80 -18.88
N ASP A 71 0.15 -2.97 -19.22
CA ASP A 71 -0.12 -1.68 -18.56
C ASP A 71 -1.27 -1.76 -17.54
N LYS A 72 -1.68 -2.96 -17.14
CA LYS A 72 -2.82 -3.15 -16.24
C LYS A 72 -2.40 -3.85 -14.97
N ILE A 73 -2.96 -3.40 -13.85
CA ILE A 73 -2.84 -4.13 -12.59
C ILE A 73 -3.90 -5.22 -12.58
N VAL A 74 -3.44 -6.46 -12.40
CA VAL A 74 -4.24 -7.69 -12.35
C VAL A 74 -3.85 -8.51 -11.13
N GLY A 75 -4.55 -9.60 -10.87
CA GLY A 75 -4.26 -10.52 -9.77
C GLY A 75 -5.46 -10.73 -8.87
N ILE A 76 -5.27 -11.52 -7.84
CA ILE A 76 -6.32 -11.93 -6.90
C ILE A 76 -6.96 -10.70 -6.24
N ASP A 77 -6.14 -9.79 -5.70
CA ASP A 77 -6.61 -8.61 -5.01
C ASP A 77 -7.33 -7.65 -5.95
N ALA A 78 -6.77 -7.43 -7.14
CA ALA A 78 -7.38 -6.58 -8.15
C ALA A 78 -8.75 -7.11 -8.61
N GLU A 79 -8.89 -8.44 -8.80
CA GLU A 79 -10.16 -9.04 -9.24
C GLU A 79 -11.20 -9.11 -8.11
N ILE A 80 -10.80 -9.41 -6.87
CA ILE A 80 -11.71 -9.36 -5.71
C ILE A 80 -12.18 -7.92 -5.48
N ALA A 81 -11.28 -6.93 -5.54
CA ALA A 81 -11.65 -5.52 -5.41
C ALA A 81 -12.63 -5.07 -6.50
N ALA A 82 -12.44 -5.54 -7.74
CA ALA A 82 -13.37 -5.25 -8.84
C ALA A 82 -14.76 -5.86 -8.59
N ALA A 83 -14.81 -7.10 -8.09
CA ALA A 83 -16.07 -7.76 -7.73
C ALA A 83 -16.77 -7.04 -6.55
N ILE A 84 -16.01 -6.58 -5.55
CA ILE A 84 -16.55 -5.76 -4.45
C ILE A 84 -17.12 -4.44 -4.99
N ALA A 85 -16.38 -3.72 -5.83
CA ALA A 85 -16.87 -2.46 -6.43
C ALA A 85 -18.15 -2.67 -7.25
N GLU A 86 -18.26 -3.77 -8.00
CA GLU A 86 -19.46 -4.15 -8.73
C GLU A 86 -20.65 -4.38 -7.79
N LYS A 87 -20.47 -5.13 -6.69
CA LYS A 87 -21.50 -5.35 -5.65
C LYS A 87 -21.97 -4.04 -5.02
N LEU A 88 -21.06 -3.08 -4.84
CA LEU A 88 -21.39 -1.74 -4.33
C LEU A 88 -22.00 -0.81 -5.38
N GLY A 89 -22.09 -1.23 -6.65
CA GLY A 89 -22.54 -0.39 -7.75
C GLY A 89 -21.59 0.74 -8.13
N MET A 90 -20.30 0.61 -7.80
CA MET A 90 -19.23 1.59 -8.00
C MET A 90 -18.29 1.16 -9.15
N THR A 91 -17.43 2.06 -9.58
CA THR A 91 -16.32 1.77 -10.51
C THR A 91 -15.02 1.71 -9.71
N LEU A 92 -14.21 0.67 -9.89
CA LEU A 92 -12.90 0.54 -9.23
C LEU A 92 -11.85 1.40 -9.96
N GLU A 93 -11.08 2.15 -9.18
CA GLU A 93 -9.81 2.77 -9.58
C GLU A 93 -8.69 2.17 -8.72
N ILE A 94 -7.67 1.57 -9.34
CA ILE A 94 -6.53 1.01 -8.62
C ILE A 94 -5.37 1.99 -8.71
N VAL A 95 -4.79 2.34 -7.56
CA VAL A 95 -3.68 3.27 -7.42
C VAL A 95 -2.46 2.51 -6.89
N ASP A 96 -1.43 2.37 -7.73
CA ASP A 96 -0.17 1.76 -7.35
C ASP A 96 0.67 2.72 -6.51
N MET A 97 1.23 2.21 -5.42
CA MET A 97 2.11 2.97 -4.52
C MET A 97 3.03 2.04 -3.73
N GLU A 98 4.03 2.57 -3.05
CA GLU A 98 4.85 1.79 -2.12
C GLU A 98 3.98 1.20 -1.00
N PHE A 99 4.27 -0.06 -0.62
CA PHE A 99 3.44 -0.80 0.35
C PHE A 99 3.32 -0.08 1.70
N ASP A 100 4.42 0.46 2.22
CA ASP A 100 4.48 1.21 3.48
C ASP A 100 3.69 2.53 3.45
N SER A 101 3.34 3.02 2.26
CA SER A 101 2.56 4.23 2.07
C SER A 101 1.05 4.01 2.08
N ILE A 102 0.56 2.76 1.91
CA ILE A 102 -0.86 2.45 1.73
C ILE A 102 -1.70 2.92 2.93
N ILE A 103 -1.29 2.57 4.16
CA ILE A 103 -2.02 2.95 5.38
C ILE A 103 -2.12 4.48 5.51
N THR A 104 -1.04 5.19 5.19
CA THR A 104 -1.02 6.66 5.20
C THR A 104 -1.98 7.22 4.16
N ALA A 105 -2.03 6.66 2.95
CA ALA A 105 -2.92 7.10 1.87
C ALA A 105 -4.41 6.87 2.23
N VAL A 106 -4.73 5.73 2.85
CA VAL A 106 -6.09 5.42 3.37
C VAL A 106 -6.49 6.43 4.45
N ASN A 107 -5.61 6.70 5.41
CA ASN A 107 -5.89 7.65 6.49
C ASN A 107 -6.04 9.09 5.99
N ALA A 108 -5.28 9.48 4.97
CA ALA A 108 -5.39 10.78 4.31
C ALA A 108 -6.63 10.91 3.42
N GLY A 109 -7.29 9.78 3.05
CA GLY A 109 -8.42 9.76 2.12
C GLY A 109 -7.98 9.96 0.65
N SER A 110 -6.72 9.69 0.33
CA SER A 110 -6.23 9.68 -1.06
C SER A 110 -6.74 8.45 -1.82
N VAL A 111 -6.95 7.35 -1.09
CA VAL A 111 -7.67 6.16 -1.52
C VAL A 111 -8.72 5.80 -0.46
N ASP A 112 -9.75 5.06 -0.86
CA ASP A 112 -10.85 4.71 0.04
C ASP A 112 -10.51 3.51 0.91
N PHE A 113 -9.72 2.58 0.37
CA PHE A 113 -9.26 1.37 1.06
C PHE A 113 -7.91 0.92 0.52
N GLY A 114 -7.22 0.05 1.28
CA GLY A 114 -5.99 -0.63 0.88
C GLY A 114 -6.22 -2.13 0.77
N MET A 115 -5.72 -2.73 -0.31
CA MET A 115 -5.73 -4.18 -0.53
C MET A 115 -4.44 -4.57 -1.26
N ALA A 116 -3.56 -5.30 -0.58
CA ALA A 116 -2.19 -5.55 -1.03
C ALA A 116 -1.57 -6.76 -0.30
N GLY A 117 -2.29 -7.89 -0.20
CA GLY A 117 -1.86 -9.01 0.64
C GLY A 117 -1.58 -8.56 2.09
N MET A 118 -2.35 -7.61 2.59
CA MET A 118 -2.03 -6.94 3.85
C MET A 118 -2.47 -7.77 5.06
N THR A 119 -1.50 -8.19 5.87
CA THR A 119 -1.72 -8.93 7.10
C THR A 119 -2.31 -8.06 8.19
N VAL A 120 -3.29 -8.61 8.93
CA VAL A 120 -3.84 -7.99 10.14
C VAL A 120 -2.83 -8.13 11.28
N THR A 121 -2.38 -6.99 11.82
CA THR A 121 -1.50 -6.94 12.99
C THR A 121 -2.06 -6.00 14.06
N GLU A 122 -1.66 -6.21 15.33
CA GLU A 122 -2.09 -5.34 16.44
C GLU A 122 -1.67 -3.88 16.25
N ASP A 123 -0.51 -3.64 15.65
CA ASP A 123 -0.01 -2.29 15.41
C ASP A 123 -0.79 -1.61 14.27
N ARG A 124 -1.05 -2.30 13.18
CA ARG A 124 -1.88 -1.77 12.09
C ARG A 124 -3.32 -1.50 12.56
N LEU A 125 -3.87 -2.36 13.44
CA LEU A 125 -5.20 -2.14 14.04
C LEU A 125 -5.29 -0.88 14.91
N LYS A 126 -4.20 -0.30 15.37
CA LYS A 126 -4.21 0.99 16.08
C LYS A 126 -4.47 2.15 15.12
N GLU A 127 -4.11 2.02 13.85
CA GLU A 127 -4.14 3.08 12.85
C GLU A 127 -5.31 2.98 11.88
N ILE A 128 -5.72 1.77 11.53
CA ILE A 128 -6.76 1.45 10.54
C ILE A 128 -7.70 0.38 11.06
N ASP A 129 -8.86 0.21 10.40
CA ASP A 129 -9.75 -0.92 10.61
C ASP A 129 -9.62 -1.91 9.46
N PHE A 130 -9.78 -3.21 9.75
CA PHE A 130 -9.68 -4.29 8.77
C PHE A 130 -11.03 -4.97 8.53
N SER A 131 -11.23 -5.44 7.31
CA SER A 131 -12.31 -6.34 6.96
C SER A 131 -12.12 -7.72 7.60
N ILE A 132 -13.11 -8.59 7.42
CA ILE A 132 -12.89 -10.03 7.56
C ILE A 132 -11.81 -10.48 6.56
N SER A 133 -11.07 -11.54 6.90
CA SER A 133 -10.04 -12.10 6.03
C SER A 133 -10.66 -12.63 4.71
N TYR A 134 -9.95 -12.36 3.59
CA TYR A 134 -10.32 -12.87 2.27
C TYR A 134 -9.35 -13.95 1.75
N ALA A 135 -8.14 -14.04 2.34
CA ALA A 135 -7.11 -15.01 1.99
C ALA A 135 -6.16 -15.25 3.17
N ASN A 136 -5.36 -16.31 3.06
CA ASN A 136 -4.30 -16.62 4.02
C ASN A 136 -2.94 -16.49 3.34
N GLY A 137 -1.96 -15.93 4.05
CA GLY A 137 -0.57 -15.86 3.67
C GLY A 137 0.30 -16.79 4.51
N VAL A 138 1.45 -17.13 3.97
CA VAL A 138 2.50 -17.87 4.69
C VAL A 138 3.83 -17.22 4.36
N GLN A 139 4.53 -16.68 5.34
CA GLN A 139 5.88 -16.18 5.16
C GLN A 139 6.84 -17.33 4.89
N ALA A 140 7.63 -17.20 3.84
CA ALA A 140 8.60 -18.16 3.36
C ALA A 140 9.99 -17.54 3.23
N ILE A 141 11.00 -18.38 3.08
CA ILE A 141 12.39 -17.97 2.96
C ILE A 141 12.92 -18.39 1.59
N ILE A 142 13.40 -17.42 0.80
CA ILE A 142 14.11 -17.67 -0.46
C ILE A 142 15.61 -17.62 -0.19
N VAL A 143 16.34 -18.62 -0.71
CA VAL A 143 17.79 -18.70 -0.64
C VAL A 143 18.36 -19.07 -2.01
N LYS A 144 19.68 -18.93 -2.20
CA LYS A 144 20.39 -19.51 -3.35
C LYS A 144 20.35 -21.03 -3.29
N GLU A 145 20.37 -21.73 -4.43
CA GLU A 145 20.39 -23.19 -4.48
C GLU A 145 21.56 -23.80 -3.70
N ASP A 146 22.72 -23.14 -3.73
CA ASP A 146 23.96 -23.53 -3.04
C ASP A 146 24.09 -22.96 -1.63
N SER A 147 23.03 -22.34 -1.07
CA SER A 147 23.04 -21.77 0.28
C SER A 147 23.26 -22.83 1.35
N THR A 148 23.96 -22.44 2.38
CA THR A 148 24.13 -23.23 3.63
C THR A 148 22.89 -23.16 4.53
N ILE A 149 21.98 -22.20 4.29
CA ILE A 149 20.69 -22.12 4.99
C ILE A 149 19.79 -23.17 4.35
N THR A 150 19.34 -24.15 5.13
CA THR A 150 18.56 -25.30 4.66
C THR A 150 17.16 -25.36 5.24
N ASN A 151 16.95 -24.70 6.37
CA ASN A 151 15.67 -24.58 7.08
C ASN A 151 15.65 -23.30 7.91
N VAL A 152 14.50 -22.96 8.50
CA VAL A 152 14.33 -21.76 9.30
C VAL A 152 15.23 -21.75 10.57
N ASP A 153 15.47 -22.92 11.16
CA ASP A 153 16.27 -23.01 12.41
C ASP A 153 17.72 -22.56 12.20
N ASP A 154 18.25 -22.69 10.98
CA ASP A 154 19.61 -22.23 10.66
C ASP A 154 19.78 -20.72 10.88
N LEU A 155 18.70 -19.93 10.74
CA LEU A 155 18.73 -18.50 10.98
C LEU A 155 18.84 -18.14 12.46
N TYR A 156 18.40 -19.04 13.34
CA TYR A 156 18.43 -18.88 14.81
C TYR A 156 19.61 -19.60 15.47
N ALA A 157 20.48 -20.24 14.68
CA ALA A 157 21.61 -20.98 15.24
C ALA A 157 22.57 -20.07 15.99
N ASP A 158 23.17 -20.57 17.09
CA ASP A 158 24.13 -19.83 17.90
C ASP A 158 25.29 -19.29 17.01
N GLY A 159 25.46 -17.97 17.01
CA GLY A 159 26.49 -17.31 16.21
C GLY A 159 26.12 -17.11 14.74
N ALA A 160 24.89 -17.42 14.32
CA ALA A 160 24.39 -17.05 12.99
C ALA A 160 24.41 -15.52 12.83
N SER A 161 24.81 -15.08 11.63
CA SER A 161 24.88 -13.65 11.30
C SER A 161 24.54 -13.47 9.82
N TYR A 162 23.39 -14.03 9.41
CA TYR A 162 22.90 -13.92 8.06
C TYR A 162 22.30 -12.53 7.81
N LYS A 163 22.47 -12.03 6.58
CA LYS A 163 21.81 -10.82 6.12
C LYS A 163 20.49 -11.18 5.44
N VAL A 164 19.42 -10.59 5.95
CA VAL A 164 18.04 -10.86 5.52
C VAL A 164 17.54 -9.70 4.67
N GLY A 165 17.06 -9.97 3.47
CA GLY A 165 16.36 -9.00 2.62
C GLY A 165 14.86 -9.12 2.82
N VAL A 166 14.18 -7.98 2.95
CA VAL A 166 12.72 -7.90 3.13
C VAL A 166 12.15 -6.72 2.37
N GLN A 167 10.85 -6.70 2.13
CA GLN A 167 10.18 -5.50 1.64
C GLN A 167 9.80 -4.60 2.82
N LEU A 168 10.09 -3.30 2.70
CA LEU A 168 9.84 -2.28 3.73
C LEU A 168 8.36 -2.28 4.19
N GLY A 169 8.16 -2.29 5.50
CA GLY A 169 6.86 -2.15 6.15
C GLY A 169 5.97 -3.41 6.10
N THR A 170 6.43 -4.51 5.50
CA THR A 170 5.71 -5.79 5.52
C THR A 170 5.87 -6.51 6.86
N THR A 171 5.08 -7.55 7.10
CA THR A 171 5.27 -8.43 8.27
C THR A 171 6.58 -9.19 8.21
N GLY A 172 7.07 -9.53 7.01
CA GLY A 172 8.42 -10.09 6.82
C GLY A 172 9.52 -9.17 7.34
N ASP A 173 9.40 -7.84 7.14
CA ASP A 173 10.32 -6.84 7.68
C ASP A 173 10.21 -6.77 9.21
N ILE A 174 8.99 -6.69 9.74
CA ILE A 174 8.75 -6.62 11.19
C ILE A 174 9.34 -7.85 11.88
N TYR A 175 8.97 -9.05 11.45
CA TYR A 175 9.42 -10.30 12.05
C TYR A 175 10.94 -10.49 11.94
N ALA A 176 11.51 -10.24 10.74
CA ALA A 176 12.96 -10.36 10.56
C ALA A 176 13.73 -9.36 11.42
N THR A 177 13.21 -8.14 11.59
CA THR A 177 13.85 -7.10 12.42
C THR A 177 13.78 -7.47 13.90
N ASP A 178 12.64 -8.01 14.35
CA ASP A 178 12.47 -8.47 15.75
C ASP A 178 13.34 -9.67 16.06
N ASP A 179 13.46 -10.63 15.13
CA ASP A 179 14.18 -11.88 15.35
C ASP A 179 15.71 -11.75 15.19
N PHE A 180 16.16 -10.98 14.19
CA PHE A 180 17.59 -10.95 13.81
C PHE A 180 18.26 -9.60 14.09
N GLY A 181 17.49 -8.56 14.45
CA GLY A 181 17.94 -7.21 14.69
C GLY A 181 18.17 -6.41 13.39
N SER A 182 17.94 -5.09 13.46
CA SER A 182 18.00 -4.18 12.32
C SER A 182 19.36 -4.15 11.60
N ASP A 183 20.45 -4.46 12.31
CA ASP A 183 21.79 -4.53 11.70
C ASP A 183 21.94 -5.68 10.70
N ASN A 184 21.08 -6.70 10.78
CA ASN A 184 21.09 -7.87 9.92
C ASN A 184 19.97 -7.84 8.85
N VAL A 185 19.06 -6.88 8.91
CA VAL A 185 17.95 -6.75 7.97
C VAL A 185 18.19 -5.60 7.01
N THR A 186 17.96 -5.82 5.74
CA THR A 186 17.99 -4.80 4.69
C THR A 186 16.65 -4.73 4.01
N THR A 187 16.03 -3.55 4.05
CA THR A 187 14.72 -3.31 3.46
C THR A 187 14.85 -2.85 2.00
N TYR A 188 13.91 -3.27 1.16
CA TYR A 188 13.80 -2.91 -0.26
C TYR A 188 12.38 -2.41 -0.57
N SER A 189 12.19 -1.71 -1.67
CA SER A 189 10.87 -1.21 -2.08
C SER A 189 9.90 -2.34 -2.42
N ASN A 190 10.40 -3.46 -2.93
CA ASN A 190 9.60 -4.63 -3.29
C ASN A 190 10.43 -5.93 -3.27
N GLY A 191 9.73 -7.07 -3.37
CA GLY A 191 10.36 -8.39 -3.35
C GLY A 191 11.32 -8.65 -4.52
N ASN A 192 11.09 -8.04 -5.70
CA ASN A 192 12.00 -8.19 -6.84
C ASN A 192 13.39 -7.61 -6.54
N GLU A 193 13.44 -6.43 -5.89
CA GLU A 193 14.71 -5.81 -5.49
C GLU A 193 15.43 -6.62 -4.43
N ALA A 194 14.70 -7.16 -3.44
CA ALA A 194 15.27 -8.04 -2.42
C ALA A 194 15.88 -9.31 -3.05
N VAL A 195 15.21 -9.92 -4.03
CA VAL A 195 15.71 -11.08 -4.77
C VAL A 195 16.93 -10.74 -5.63
N LEU A 196 16.97 -9.57 -6.25
CA LEU A 196 18.16 -9.11 -6.96
C LEU A 196 19.36 -8.94 -6.01
N ALA A 197 19.14 -8.42 -4.81
CA ALA A 197 20.16 -8.30 -3.78
C ALA A 197 20.67 -9.69 -3.30
N LEU A 198 19.76 -10.66 -3.13
CA LEU A 198 20.11 -12.05 -2.83
C LEU A 198 20.99 -12.67 -3.94
N LYS A 199 20.61 -12.52 -5.21
CA LYS A 199 21.41 -12.97 -6.34
C LYS A 199 22.78 -12.32 -6.40
N GLY A 200 22.85 -11.01 -6.08
CA GLY A 200 24.09 -10.24 -6.01
C GLY A 200 24.97 -10.58 -4.79
N GLY A 201 24.43 -11.27 -3.78
CA GLY A 201 25.15 -11.62 -2.54
C GLY A 201 25.21 -10.47 -1.53
N SER A 202 24.33 -9.49 -1.64
CA SER A 202 24.18 -8.41 -0.65
C SER A 202 23.40 -8.88 0.58
N VAL A 203 22.53 -9.88 0.42
CA VAL A 203 21.83 -10.58 1.49
C VAL A 203 21.96 -12.09 1.28
N ASP A 204 21.76 -12.88 2.34
CA ASP A 204 21.91 -14.34 2.35
C ASP A 204 20.59 -15.07 2.10
N CYS A 205 19.48 -14.43 2.46
CA CYS A 205 18.12 -14.90 2.23
C CYS A 205 17.15 -13.73 2.06
N VAL A 206 15.94 -14.04 1.57
CA VAL A 206 14.81 -13.09 1.49
C VAL A 206 13.62 -13.70 2.20
N ILE A 207 12.95 -12.95 3.06
CA ILE A 207 11.68 -13.33 3.70
C ILE A 207 10.56 -12.60 2.97
N ILE A 208 9.61 -13.36 2.45
CA ILE A 208 8.45 -12.89 1.69
C ILE A 208 7.39 -13.99 1.69
N ASP A 209 6.14 -13.63 1.41
CA ASP A 209 5.04 -14.59 1.30
C ASP A 209 5.28 -15.68 0.24
N ASN A 210 4.78 -16.87 0.54
CA ASN A 210 5.05 -18.10 -0.23
C ASN A 210 4.61 -18.03 -1.70
N GLU A 211 3.43 -17.48 -1.98
CA GLU A 211 2.96 -17.40 -3.37
C GLU A 211 3.79 -16.40 -4.19
N PRO A 212 4.09 -15.18 -3.72
CA PRO A 212 5.08 -14.30 -4.36
C PRO A 212 6.48 -14.93 -4.44
N ALA A 213 6.91 -15.67 -3.40
CA ALA A 213 8.19 -16.38 -3.44
C ALA A 213 8.26 -17.38 -4.60
N LYS A 214 7.18 -18.14 -4.85
CA LYS A 214 7.11 -19.07 -5.99
C LYS A 214 7.25 -18.34 -7.33
N ALA A 215 6.55 -17.22 -7.50
CA ALA A 215 6.64 -16.40 -8.71
C ALA A 215 8.06 -15.85 -8.92
N LEU A 216 8.67 -15.32 -7.85
CA LEU A 216 10.03 -14.79 -7.87
C LEU A 216 11.08 -15.87 -8.20
N VAL A 217 10.98 -17.05 -7.59
CA VAL A 217 11.90 -18.17 -7.84
C VAL A 217 11.73 -18.71 -9.27
N ALA A 218 10.48 -18.82 -9.75
CA ALA A 218 10.22 -19.24 -11.14
C ALA A 218 10.84 -18.29 -12.17
N ALA A 219 10.85 -16.97 -11.87
CA ALA A 219 11.45 -15.95 -12.74
C ALA A 219 12.97 -15.83 -12.58
N ASN A 220 13.58 -16.41 -11.53
CA ASN A 220 14.97 -16.23 -11.17
C ASN A 220 15.68 -17.57 -10.93
N ALA A 221 16.33 -18.10 -11.95
CA ALA A 221 17.11 -19.34 -11.82
C ALA A 221 18.21 -19.23 -10.75
N GLY A 222 18.53 -20.35 -10.09
CA GLY A 222 19.54 -20.46 -9.04
C GLY A 222 19.04 -20.12 -7.63
N LEU A 223 17.73 -19.97 -7.46
CA LEU A 223 17.05 -19.74 -6.19
C LEU A 223 16.12 -20.92 -5.86
N LYS A 224 15.90 -21.11 -4.56
CA LYS A 224 14.91 -22.05 -4.01
C LYS A 224 14.20 -21.46 -2.81
N ILE A 225 13.00 -21.96 -2.55
CA ILE A 225 12.24 -21.69 -1.33
C ILE A 225 12.56 -22.80 -0.33
N LEU A 226 12.75 -22.46 0.96
CA LEU A 226 12.87 -23.45 2.01
C LEU A 226 11.48 -24.08 2.27
N GLU A 227 11.47 -25.38 2.60
CA GLU A 227 10.22 -26.13 2.85
C GLU A 227 9.53 -25.73 4.16
N THR A 228 10.27 -25.10 5.09
CA THR A 228 9.75 -24.68 6.40
C THR A 228 9.09 -23.31 6.28
N ALA A 229 7.83 -23.20 6.71
CA ALA A 229 7.14 -21.92 6.86
C ALA A 229 7.79 -21.07 7.95
N TYR A 230 7.82 -19.75 7.73
CA TYR A 230 8.31 -18.80 8.73
C TYR A 230 7.17 -18.28 9.62
N ALA A 231 6.04 -17.86 9.04
CA ALA A 231 4.84 -17.44 9.77
C ALA A 231 3.57 -17.69 8.94
N ASN A 232 2.42 -17.87 9.62
CA ASN A 232 1.11 -17.92 8.97
C ASN A 232 0.35 -16.62 9.24
N GLU A 233 -0.38 -16.13 8.27
CA GLU A 233 -1.01 -14.81 8.28
C GLU A 233 -2.39 -14.82 7.65
N ASP A 234 -3.21 -13.83 8.04
CA ASP A 234 -4.52 -13.58 7.45
C ASP A 234 -4.49 -12.24 6.69
N TYR A 235 -4.86 -12.25 5.41
CA TYR A 235 -4.97 -11.04 4.61
C TYR A 235 -6.36 -10.44 4.70
N ALA A 236 -6.41 -9.13 4.89
CA ALA A 236 -7.65 -8.37 4.96
C ALA A 236 -7.53 -7.01 4.27
N ILE A 237 -8.68 -6.44 3.91
CA ILE A 237 -8.80 -5.11 3.33
C ILE A 237 -8.76 -4.09 4.45
N CYS A 238 -7.89 -3.08 4.34
CA CYS A 238 -7.85 -2.00 5.31
C CYS A 238 -8.65 -0.78 4.87
N VAL A 239 -9.37 -0.18 5.81
CA VAL A 239 -10.10 1.07 5.64
C VAL A 239 -9.71 2.08 6.71
N LYS A 240 -9.96 3.37 6.44
CA LYS A 240 -9.72 4.41 7.44
C LYS A 240 -10.44 4.10 8.75
N LYS A 241 -9.71 4.29 9.85
CA LYS A 241 -10.25 4.03 11.20
C LYS A 241 -11.54 4.77 11.45
N GLY A 242 -12.55 4.01 11.90
CA GLY A 242 -13.89 4.53 12.17
C GLY A 242 -14.80 4.68 10.94
N ASN A 243 -14.37 4.28 9.74
CA ASN A 243 -15.21 4.26 8.54
C ASN A 243 -16.06 2.97 8.49
N ALA A 244 -16.97 2.83 9.47
CA ALA A 244 -17.80 1.64 9.63
C ALA A 244 -18.72 1.40 8.43
N ASP A 245 -19.24 2.47 7.80
CA ASP A 245 -20.15 2.33 6.64
C ASP A 245 -19.49 1.61 5.46
N LEU A 246 -18.26 2.00 5.11
CA LEU A 246 -17.50 1.32 4.05
C LEU A 246 -17.07 -0.08 4.46
N LEU A 247 -16.61 -0.25 5.70
CA LEU A 247 -16.17 -1.54 6.23
C LEU A 247 -17.31 -2.58 6.22
N ASP A 248 -18.51 -2.20 6.67
CA ASP A 248 -19.68 -3.08 6.69
C ASP A 248 -20.08 -3.50 5.27
N LYS A 249 -20.03 -2.58 4.30
CA LYS A 249 -20.30 -2.87 2.88
C LYS A 249 -19.27 -3.81 2.28
N ILE A 250 -17.98 -3.59 2.55
CA ILE A 250 -16.90 -4.48 2.11
C ILE A 250 -17.08 -5.87 2.71
N ASN A 251 -17.33 -5.96 4.02
CA ASN A 251 -17.55 -7.24 4.69
C ASN A 251 -18.74 -8.01 4.12
N ALA A 252 -19.85 -7.32 3.89
CA ALA A 252 -21.03 -7.93 3.28
C ALA A 252 -20.71 -8.46 1.87
N ALA A 253 -19.98 -7.69 1.06
CA ALA A 253 -19.56 -8.11 -0.27
C ALA A 253 -18.61 -9.33 -0.22
N ILE A 254 -17.62 -9.35 0.70
CA ILE A 254 -16.73 -10.52 0.87
C ILE A 254 -17.52 -11.77 1.24
N VAL A 255 -18.51 -11.67 2.15
CA VAL A 255 -19.37 -12.81 2.52
C VAL A 255 -20.12 -13.33 1.30
N GLU A 256 -20.81 -12.46 0.56
CA GLU A 256 -21.55 -12.85 -0.64
C GLU A 256 -20.66 -13.49 -1.70
N LEU A 257 -19.50 -12.89 -2.00
CA LEU A 257 -18.54 -13.39 -3.00
C LEU A 257 -17.85 -14.69 -2.56
N THR A 258 -17.77 -14.95 -1.26
CA THR A 258 -17.30 -16.22 -0.72
C THR A 258 -18.39 -17.31 -0.87
N GLU A 259 -19.63 -17.00 -0.49
CA GLU A 259 -20.76 -17.94 -0.54
C GLU A 259 -21.13 -18.33 -1.97
N ASP A 260 -21.07 -17.41 -2.93
CA ASP A 260 -21.36 -17.67 -4.35
C ASP A 260 -20.16 -18.30 -5.11
N GLY A 261 -19.01 -18.46 -4.45
CA GLY A 261 -17.80 -19.10 -5.00
C GLY A 261 -16.94 -18.20 -5.88
N THR A 262 -17.26 -16.91 -6.00
CA THR A 262 -16.51 -15.96 -6.84
C THR A 262 -15.06 -15.83 -6.36
N ILE A 263 -14.83 -15.64 -5.05
CA ILE A 263 -13.46 -15.54 -4.49
C ILE A 263 -12.68 -16.83 -4.77
N ALA A 264 -13.28 -17.99 -4.56
CA ALA A 264 -12.63 -19.27 -4.83
C ALA A 264 -12.26 -19.43 -6.33
N ALA A 265 -13.12 -18.99 -7.23
CA ALA A 265 -12.86 -19.02 -8.67
C ALA A 265 -11.73 -18.06 -9.07
N ILE A 266 -11.67 -16.86 -8.49
CA ILE A 266 -10.59 -15.90 -8.69
C ILE A 266 -9.25 -16.49 -8.20
N VAL A 267 -9.20 -17.02 -6.98
CA VAL A 267 -7.98 -17.63 -6.42
C VAL A 267 -7.50 -18.78 -7.31
N ALA A 268 -8.40 -19.69 -7.73
CA ALA A 268 -8.06 -20.83 -8.58
C ALA A 268 -7.54 -20.45 -9.99
N LYS A 269 -7.80 -19.24 -10.46
CA LYS A 269 -7.25 -18.72 -11.72
C LYS A 269 -5.74 -18.47 -11.62
N TYR A 270 -5.27 -18.06 -10.45
CA TYR A 270 -3.89 -17.61 -10.22
C TYR A 270 -3.03 -18.63 -9.44
N ILE A 271 -3.63 -19.35 -8.49
CA ILE A 271 -2.95 -20.35 -7.64
C ILE A 271 -3.44 -21.75 -8.05
N LYS A 272 -2.51 -22.57 -8.53
CA LYS A 272 -2.77 -23.94 -9.05
C LYS A 272 -2.26 -25.00 -8.12
#